data_6097a92efac4fd84eab824a34df58198
#
_entry.id   6097a92efac4fd84eab824a34df58198
#
_cell.length_a   1.000
_cell.length_b   1.000
_cell.length_c   1.000
_cell.angle_alpha   90.00
_cell.angle_beta   90.00
_cell.angle_gamma   90.00
#
_symmetry.space_group_name_H-M   'P 1'
#
loop_
_entity.id
_entity.type
_entity.pdbx_description
1 polymer ?
#
loop_
_entity_poly.entity_id
_entity_poly.type
_entity_poly.pdbx_seq_one_letter_code
_entity_poly.pdbx_strand_id
1 'polypeptide(L)'
;MRTRNFVYALSLLACMTSSVLAKDMNLPVVSKGFQHEFWQTVKMGTEAAAKELGDKTSYVGPADETQIAEQIQLVETAMAQKPNGLLLAALDANALAPLVETANSRGIKVVTFDSGVNSDIPVSFVATNNRKAGAEAADALAAEVGSKGKVGIIAHVAGTSSAIERSEGFIARMKEKYPDIQVLPVQYSDGDPQKAMDKTIDMIQANPDIAGIYGTNEGSTLGVANAI
;
A
#
# COMPACT_ATOMS: atom_id res chain seq x y z
N MET A 1 -60.62 -1.00 64.43
CA MET A 1 -60.24 -1.50 63.05
C MET A 1 -59.31 -0.51 62.41
N ARG A 2 -58.03 -0.86 62.33
CA ARG A 2 -56.99 0.01 61.71
C ARG A 2 -56.67 -0.50 60.30
N THR A 3 -57.01 0.29 59.28
CA THR A 3 -56.61 0.08 57.87
C THR A 3 -55.19 0.60 57.66
N ARG A 4 -54.26 -0.29 57.35
CA ARG A 4 -52.88 0.03 56.92
C ARG A 4 -52.86 0.26 55.43
N ASN A 5 -52.58 1.50 54.98
CA ASN A 5 -52.31 1.86 53.60
C ASN A 5 -50.90 1.44 53.29
N PHE A 6 -50.74 0.53 52.32
CA PHE A 6 -49.47 0.18 51.69
C PHE A 6 -49.23 1.15 50.51
N VAL A 7 -48.23 2.03 50.62
CA VAL A 7 -47.76 2.87 49.54
C VAL A 7 -46.67 2.09 48.84
N TYR A 8 -46.92 1.66 47.58
CA TYR A 8 -45.91 1.11 46.71
C TYR A 8 -45.12 2.27 46.06
N ALA A 9 -43.86 2.46 46.50
CA ALA A 9 -42.92 3.34 45.81
C ALA A 9 -42.37 2.60 44.56
N LEU A 10 -42.81 3.00 43.40
CA LEU A 10 -42.29 2.51 42.09
C LEU A 10 -41.02 3.27 41.77
N SER A 11 -39.85 2.68 42.06
CA SER A 11 -38.55 3.24 41.69
C SER A 11 -38.33 3.02 40.19
N LEU A 12 -38.55 4.04 39.36
CA LEU A 12 -38.14 4.07 37.95
C LEU A 12 -36.61 4.20 37.91
N LEU A 13 -35.94 3.09 37.69
CA LEU A 13 -34.52 3.08 37.36
C LEU A 13 -34.38 3.53 35.90
N ALA A 14 -34.15 4.82 35.64
CA ALA A 14 -33.82 5.34 34.35
C ALA A 14 -32.40 4.85 33.97
N CYS A 15 -32.31 3.79 33.17
CA CYS A 15 -31.08 3.43 32.48
C CYS A 15 -30.71 4.57 31.53
N MET A 16 -29.87 5.50 31.93
CA MET A 16 -29.18 6.41 31.04
C MET A 16 -28.19 5.58 30.26
N THR A 17 -28.59 5.09 29.08
CA THR A 17 -27.68 4.63 28.04
C THR A 17 -26.92 5.86 27.56
N SER A 18 -25.77 6.11 28.17
CA SER A 18 -24.81 7.06 27.59
C SER A 18 -24.41 6.50 26.25
N SER A 19 -25.04 7.00 25.18
CA SER A 19 -24.50 6.84 23.84
C SER A 19 -23.12 7.48 23.87
N VAL A 20 -22.07 6.68 23.94
CA VAL A 20 -20.72 7.14 23.64
C VAL A 20 -20.78 7.53 22.18
N LEU A 21 -21.04 8.80 21.91
CA LEU A 21 -20.84 9.38 20.58
C LEU A 21 -19.37 9.12 20.25
N ALA A 22 -19.13 8.21 19.33
CA ALA A 22 -17.80 8.05 18.78
C ALA A 22 -17.36 9.45 18.31
N LYS A 23 -16.26 9.95 18.87
CA LYS A 23 -15.76 11.27 18.50
C LYS A 23 -15.29 11.17 17.05
N ASP A 24 -15.82 12.05 16.18
CA ASP A 24 -15.36 12.16 14.78
C ASP A 24 -13.82 12.21 14.77
N MET A 25 -13.18 11.22 14.18
CA MET A 25 -11.73 11.21 14.06
C MET A 25 -11.30 11.98 12.83
N ASN A 26 -10.13 12.59 12.89
CA ASN A 26 -9.44 13.18 11.74
C ASN A 26 -8.32 12.22 11.32
N LEU A 27 -8.47 11.60 10.15
CA LEU A 27 -7.61 10.53 9.65
C LEU A 27 -7.11 10.87 8.24
N PRO A 28 -6.12 11.78 8.09
CA PRO A 28 -5.53 12.06 6.79
C PRO A 28 -4.85 10.83 6.21
N VAL A 29 -4.93 10.71 4.88
CA VAL A 29 -4.31 9.66 4.08
C VAL A 29 -3.26 10.29 3.18
N VAL A 30 -2.04 9.76 3.23
CA VAL A 30 -0.94 10.13 2.34
C VAL A 30 -0.58 8.92 1.48
N SER A 31 -0.90 9.01 0.19
CA SER A 31 -0.63 7.98 -0.82
C SER A 31 0.73 8.17 -1.48
N LYS A 32 1.11 7.24 -2.37
CA LYS A 32 2.36 7.34 -3.14
C LYS A 32 2.24 8.22 -4.38
N GLY A 33 1.02 8.46 -4.89
CA GLY A 33 0.80 9.28 -6.08
C GLY A 33 -0.64 9.28 -6.54
N PHE A 34 -0.86 9.86 -7.72
CA PHE A 34 -2.17 9.92 -8.39
C PHE A 34 -2.17 9.39 -9.82
N GLN A 35 -1.02 9.02 -10.38
CA GLN A 35 -0.87 8.66 -11.79
C GLN A 35 -1.52 7.33 -12.19
N HIS A 36 -1.89 6.47 -11.21
CA HIS A 36 -2.49 5.17 -11.46
C HIS A 36 -3.97 5.13 -11.08
N GLU A 37 -4.78 4.37 -11.81
CA GLU A 37 -6.18 4.09 -11.49
C GLU A 37 -6.33 3.42 -10.11
N PHE A 38 -5.31 2.64 -9.72
CA PHE A 38 -5.22 2.07 -8.38
C PHE A 38 -5.41 3.13 -7.29
N TRP A 39 -4.69 4.26 -7.36
CA TRP A 39 -4.78 5.32 -6.34
C TRP A 39 -6.12 6.04 -6.33
N GLN A 40 -6.78 6.16 -7.49
CA GLN A 40 -8.14 6.70 -7.58
C GLN A 40 -9.13 5.78 -6.87
N THR A 41 -8.98 4.47 -7.05
CA THR A 41 -9.81 3.46 -6.36
C THR A 41 -9.59 3.48 -4.85
N VAL A 42 -8.33 3.59 -4.40
CA VAL A 42 -7.99 3.73 -2.96
C VAL A 42 -8.62 4.99 -2.37
N LYS A 43 -8.57 6.11 -3.08
CA LYS A 43 -9.22 7.36 -2.67
C LYS A 43 -10.71 7.19 -2.47
N MET A 44 -11.41 6.60 -3.46
CA MET A 44 -12.85 6.32 -3.37
C MET A 44 -13.19 5.44 -2.17
N GLY A 45 -12.40 4.38 -1.90
CA GLY A 45 -12.57 3.52 -0.74
C GLY A 45 -12.36 4.26 0.58
N THR A 46 -11.36 5.14 0.64
CA THR A 46 -11.10 5.99 1.82
C THR A 46 -12.27 6.92 2.13
N GLU A 47 -12.78 7.61 1.11
CA GLU A 47 -13.91 8.54 1.26
C GLU A 47 -15.20 7.80 1.66
N ALA A 48 -15.44 6.61 1.10
CA ALA A 48 -16.59 5.77 1.45
C ALA A 48 -16.52 5.31 2.92
N ALA A 49 -15.36 4.82 3.37
CA ALA A 49 -15.16 4.38 4.75
C ALA A 49 -15.31 5.53 5.75
N ALA A 50 -14.71 6.70 5.46
CA ALA A 50 -14.85 7.87 6.32
C ALA A 50 -16.31 8.32 6.45
N LYS A 51 -17.06 8.30 5.35
CA LYS A 51 -18.51 8.62 5.36
C LYS A 51 -19.32 7.62 6.19
N GLU A 52 -19.02 6.33 6.05
CA GLU A 52 -19.71 5.27 6.80
C GLU A 52 -19.45 5.38 8.31
N LEU A 53 -18.22 5.69 8.71
CA LEU A 53 -17.81 5.80 10.10
C LEU A 53 -18.13 7.16 10.74
N GLY A 54 -18.49 8.17 9.95
CA GLY A 54 -18.70 9.54 10.41
C GLY A 54 -17.39 10.28 10.70
N ASP A 55 -16.26 9.81 10.15
CA ASP A 55 -14.93 10.37 10.36
C ASP A 55 -14.59 11.41 9.29
N LYS A 56 -13.58 12.25 9.59
CA LYS A 56 -12.99 13.21 8.65
C LYS A 56 -11.73 12.63 8.04
N THR A 57 -11.59 12.78 6.74
CA THR A 57 -10.39 12.39 6.02
C THR A 57 -9.97 13.44 5.01
N SER A 58 -8.71 13.45 4.67
CA SER A 58 -8.16 14.09 3.47
C SER A 58 -7.31 13.06 2.76
N TYR A 59 -7.29 13.10 1.44
CA TYR A 59 -6.48 12.21 0.63
C TYR A 59 -5.50 13.04 -0.19
N VAL A 60 -4.21 12.89 0.08
CA VAL A 60 -3.13 13.61 -0.59
C VAL A 60 -2.02 12.65 -1.01
N GLY A 61 -1.23 13.06 -1.99
CA GLY A 61 -0.06 12.33 -2.46
C GLY A 61 0.72 13.19 -3.44
N PRO A 62 1.97 12.86 -3.73
CA PRO A 62 2.73 13.52 -4.79
C PRO A 62 2.13 13.24 -6.17
N ALA A 63 2.57 13.99 -7.17
CA ALA A 63 2.08 13.82 -8.54
C ALA A 63 2.40 12.42 -9.09
N ASP A 64 3.57 11.90 -8.77
CA ASP A 64 4.05 10.57 -9.18
C ASP A 64 4.87 9.87 -8.08
N GLU A 65 5.16 8.59 -8.28
CA GLU A 65 5.83 7.74 -7.29
C GLU A 65 7.35 7.97 -7.19
N THR A 66 7.92 9.01 -7.80
CA THR A 66 9.35 9.36 -7.67
C THR A 66 9.61 10.46 -6.65
N GLN A 67 8.56 11.16 -6.19
CA GLN A 67 8.68 12.40 -5.45
C GLN A 67 8.69 12.17 -3.92
N ILE A 68 9.71 11.45 -3.43
CA ILE A 68 9.85 11.13 -1.99
C ILE A 68 9.91 12.39 -1.13
N ALA A 69 10.63 13.43 -1.56
CA ALA A 69 10.75 14.67 -0.80
C ALA A 69 9.39 15.39 -0.67
N GLU A 70 8.56 15.37 -1.70
CA GLU A 70 7.20 15.91 -1.63
C GLU A 70 6.33 15.08 -0.67
N GLN A 71 6.41 13.75 -0.71
CA GLN A 71 5.68 12.90 0.22
C GLN A 71 6.06 13.19 1.68
N ILE A 72 7.35 13.42 1.98
CA ILE A 72 7.82 13.82 3.30
C ILE A 72 7.12 15.11 3.75
N GLN A 73 7.06 16.14 2.90
CA GLN A 73 6.40 17.42 3.22
C GLN A 73 4.89 17.23 3.43
N LEU A 74 4.24 16.38 2.65
CA LEU A 74 2.82 16.06 2.80
C LEU A 74 2.53 15.37 4.15
N VAL A 75 3.39 14.43 4.57
CA VAL A 75 3.28 13.77 5.87
C VAL A 75 3.48 14.77 7.00
N GLU A 76 4.49 15.64 6.93
CA GLU A 76 4.72 16.71 7.93
C GLU A 76 3.53 17.67 8.03
N THR A 77 2.96 18.04 6.89
CA THR A 77 1.75 18.90 6.82
C THR A 77 0.54 18.23 7.46
N ALA A 78 0.34 16.94 7.18
CA ALA A 78 -0.73 16.15 7.79
C ALA A 78 -0.56 16.08 9.32
N MET A 79 0.65 15.83 9.81
CA MET A 79 0.95 15.79 11.26
C MET A 79 0.78 17.14 11.94
N ALA A 80 1.03 18.27 11.25
CA ALA A 80 0.86 19.62 11.79
C ALA A 80 -0.61 19.93 12.13
N GLN A 81 -1.56 19.26 11.48
CA GLN A 81 -3.00 19.38 11.76
C GLN A 81 -3.43 18.63 13.03
N LYS A 82 -2.51 17.97 13.73
CA LYS A 82 -2.75 17.16 14.96
C LYS A 82 -3.89 16.15 14.77
N PRO A 83 -3.79 15.27 13.77
CA PRO A 83 -4.82 14.27 13.48
C PRO A 83 -4.88 13.21 14.60
N ASN A 84 -5.97 12.44 14.64
CA ASN A 84 -6.12 11.31 15.55
C ASN A 84 -5.27 10.10 15.11
N GLY A 85 -5.06 9.96 13.81
CA GLY A 85 -4.19 8.96 13.19
C GLY A 85 -3.77 9.40 11.81
N LEU A 86 -2.78 8.72 11.24
CA LEU A 86 -2.23 8.95 9.90
C LEU A 86 -2.25 7.61 9.15
N LEU A 87 -2.82 7.61 7.95
CA LEU A 87 -2.74 6.49 7.03
C LEU A 87 -1.67 6.80 5.98
N LEU A 88 -0.66 5.93 5.86
CA LEU A 88 0.52 6.18 5.02
C LEU A 88 0.83 4.99 4.12
N ALA A 89 0.91 5.23 2.81
CA ALA A 89 1.56 4.33 1.86
C ALA A 89 2.94 4.91 1.52
N ALA A 90 4.02 4.30 2.03
CA ALA A 90 5.34 4.88 1.93
C ALA A 90 5.97 4.68 0.54
N LEU A 91 6.49 5.76 -0.08
CA LEU A 91 7.29 5.70 -1.31
C LEU A 91 8.65 5.04 -1.09
N ASP A 92 9.24 5.28 0.07
CA ASP A 92 10.50 4.66 0.47
C ASP A 92 10.41 4.21 1.93
N ALA A 93 10.67 2.94 2.17
CA ALA A 93 10.52 2.33 3.48
C ALA A 93 11.47 2.91 4.54
N ASN A 94 12.65 3.36 4.13
CA ASN A 94 13.67 3.94 5.03
C ASN A 94 13.47 5.44 5.23
N ALA A 95 13.21 6.18 4.14
CA ALA A 95 13.07 7.64 4.19
C ALA A 95 11.86 8.10 5.01
N LEU A 96 10.78 7.31 5.01
CA LEU A 96 9.54 7.63 5.74
C LEU A 96 9.54 7.11 7.20
N ALA A 97 10.43 6.20 7.58
CA ALA A 97 10.49 5.65 8.95
C ALA A 97 10.69 6.73 10.03
N PRO A 98 11.59 7.73 9.91
CA PRO A 98 11.75 8.79 10.92
C PRO A 98 10.48 9.65 11.12
N LEU A 99 9.63 9.79 10.10
CA LEU A 99 8.37 10.52 10.22
C LEU A 99 7.33 9.73 11.03
N VAL A 100 7.34 8.40 10.92
CA VAL A 100 6.50 7.52 11.74
C VAL A 100 6.92 7.60 13.21
N GLU A 101 8.23 7.66 13.50
CA GLU A 101 8.75 7.90 14.86
C GLU A 101 8.29 9.27 15.39
N THR A 102 8.37 10.30 14.55
CA THR A 102 7.90 11.65 14.88
C THR A 102 6.39 11.68 15.16
N ALA A 103 5.58 11.00 14.33
CA ALA A 103 4.14 10.88 14.55
C ALA A 103 3.84 10.23 15.91
N ASN A 104 4.49 9.12 16.20
CA ASN A 104 4.32 8.39 17.45
C ASN A 104 4.70 9.25 18.68
N SER A 105 5.80 10.00 18.62
CA SER A 105 6.21 10.93 19.70
C SER A 105 5.18 12.04 19.97
N ARG A 106 4.38 12.39 18.97
CA ARG A 106 3.27 13.36 19.06
C ARG A 106 1.93 12.71 19.42
N GLY A 107 1.91 11.39 19.70
CA GLY A 107 0.68 10.64 20.03
C GLY A 107 -0.22 10.34 18.84
N ILE A 108 0.26 10.55 17.60
CA ILE A 108 -0.46 10.25 16.35
C ILE A 108 -0.23 8.77 16.02
N LYS A 109 -1.31 7.98 15.95
CA LYS A 109 -1.23 6.58 15.55
C LYS A 109 -1.06 6.46 14.04
N VAL A 110 -0.14 5.60 13.59
CA VAL A 110 0.11 5.38 12.16
C VAL A 110 -0.37 3.99 11.78
N VAL A 111 -1.14 3.93 10.71
CA VAL A 111 -1.44 2.71 9.96
C VAL A 111 -0.76 2.83 8.61
N THR A 112 0.07 1.87 8.26
CA THR A 112 0.61 1.78 6.89
C THR A 112 -0.29 0.92 6.03
N PHE A 113 -0.38 1.25 4.74
CA PHE A 113 -1.15 0.47 3.77
C PHE A 113 -0.40 0.39 2.44
N ASP A 114 -0.70 -0.61 1.60
CA ASP A 114 -0.03 -0.91 0.34
C ASP A 114 1.49 -1.12 0.48
N SER A 115 2.22 -0.09 0.93
CA SER A 115 3.66 -0.13 1.17
C SER A 115 3.99 0.35 2.58
N GLY A 116 4.75 -0.45 3.31
CA GLY A 116 5.15 -0.18 4.69
C GLY A 116 6.43 0.64 4.82
N VAL A 117 6.84 0.84 6.06
CA VAL A 117 8.10 1.47 6.47
C VAL A 117 8.96 0.48 7.24
N ASN A 118 10.27 0.70 7.30
CA ASN A 118 11.19 -0.08 8.12
C ASN A 118 11.12 0.38 9.59
N SER A 119 9.98 0.09 10.23
CA SER A 119 9.72 0.43 11.63
C SER A 119 8.59 -0.46 12.17
N ASP A 120 8.68 -0.83 13.44
CA ASP A 120 7.65 -1.60 14.16
C ASP A 120 6.61 -0.69 14.85
N ILE A 121 6.69 0.62 14.66
CA ILE A 121 5.81 1.62 15.30
C ILE A 121 4.39 1.62 14.73
N PRO A 122 4.14 1.43 13.42
CA PRO A 122 2.77 1.41 12.90
C PRO A 122 1.91 0.39 13.64
N VAL A 123 0.71 0.82 14.03
CA VAL A 123 -0.23 -0.04 14.79
C VAL A 123 -0.83 -1.15 13.93
N SER A 124 -0.78 -1.00 12.61
CA SER A 124 -1.20 -2.00 11.63
C SER A 124 -0.54 -1.73 10.28
N PHE A 125 -0.40 -2.80 9.49
CA PHE A 125 -0.04 -2.74 8.08
C PHE A 125 -1.08 -3.51 7.28
N VAL A 126 -1.74 -2.85 6.33
CA VAL A 126 -2.81 -3.39 5.50
C VAL A 126 -2.33 -3.45 4.05
N ALA A 127 -1.99 -4.62 3.56
CA ALA A 127 -1.45 -4.78 2.20
C ALA A 127 -1.73 -6.17 1.63
N THR A 128 -1.50 -6.30 0.34
CA THR A 128 -1.34 -7.59 -0.34
C THR A 128 -0.13 -8.31 0.26
N ASN A 129 -0.20 -9.64 0.40
CA ASN A 129 1.00 -10.43 0.63
C ASN A 129 1.86 -10.41 -0.64
N ASN A 130 2.74 -9.40 -0.73
CA ASN A 130 3.49 -9.09 -1.95
C ASN A 130 4.49 -10.20 -2.31
N ARG A 131 5.11 -10.87 -1.33
CA ARG A 131 5.99 -12.03 -1.61
C ARG A 131 5.21 -13.18 -2.24
N LYS A 132 4.02 -13.46 -1.72
CA LYS A 132 3.14 -14.49 -2.29
C LYS A 132 2.66 -14.10 -3.69
N ALA A 133 2.26 -12.85 -3.90
CA ALA A 133 1.85 -12.36 -5.22
C ALA A 133 2.98 -12.48 -6.25
N GLY A 134 4.23 -12.13 -5.87
CA GLY A 134 5.40 -12.35 -6.73
C GLY A 134 5.63 -13.83 -7.04
N ALA A 135 5.47 -14.70 -6.06
CA ALA A 135 5.60 -16.15 -6.26
C ALA A 135 4.52 -16.72 -7.20
N GLU A 136 3.28 -16.25 -7.06
CA GLU A 136 2.17 -16.65 -7.95
C GLU A 136 2.39 -16.13 -9.39
N ALA A 137 2.92 -14.92 -9.55
CA ALA A 137 3.32 -14.40 -10.86
C ALA A 137 4.44 -15.25 -11.50
N ALA A 138 5.38 -15.74 -10.69
CA ALA A 138 6.43 -16.64 -11.17
C ALA A 138 5.85 -17.97 -11.66
N ASP A 139 4.93 -18.58 -10.90
CA ASP A 139 4.26 -19.82 -11.30
C ASP A 139 3.49 -19.62 -12.62
N ALA A 140 2.77 -18.51 -12.77
CA ALA A 140 2.01 -18.19 -13.98
C ALA A 140 2.96 -17.99 -15.18
N LEU A 141 4.00 -17.15 -15.02
CA LEU A 141 4.93 -16.88 -16.13
C LEU A 141 5.71 -18.15 -16.53
N ALA A 142 6.13 -18.97 -15.57
CA ALA A 142 6.83 -20.23 -15.85
C ALA A 142 5.97 -21.20 -16.68
N ALA A 143 4.66 -21.27 -16.41
CA ALA A 143 3.73 -22.08 -17.18
C ALA A 143 3.65 -21.59 -18.64
N GLU A 144 3.56 -20.27 -18.86
CA GLU A 144 3.48 -19.67 -20.20
C GLU A 144 4.75 -19.88 -21.03
N VAL A 145 5.94 -19.77 -20.39
CA VAL A 145 7.22 -19.93 -21.10
C VAL A 145 7.71 -21.40 -21.18
N GLY A 146 6.91 -22.35 -20.73
CA GLY A 146 7.28 -23.77 -20.74
C GLY A 146 8.40 -24.13 -19.76
N SER A 147 8.49 -23.43 -18.64
CA SER A 147 9.40 -23.65 -17.51
C SER A 147 10.90 -23.62 -17.85
N LYS A 148 11.30 -22.90 -18.89
CA LYS A 148 12.70 -22.74 -19.34
C LYS A 148 12.94 -21.44 -20.07
N GLY A 149 14.20 -21.03 -20.19
CA GLY A 149 14.61 -19.85 -20.94
C GLY A 149 14.90 -18.66 -20.03
N LYS A 150 14.91 -17.45 -20.59
CA LYS A 150 15.19 -16.22 -19.86
C LYS A 150 13.90 -15.46 -19.60
N VAL A 151 13.77 -14.90 -18.40
CA VAL A 151 12.66 -14.00 -18.04
C VAL A 151 13.17 -12.74 -17.41
N GLY A 152 12.48 -11.62 -17.65
CA GLY A 152 12.80 -10.31 -17.10
C GLY A 152 11.83 -9.87 -16.00
N ILE A 153 12.24 -8.87 -15.23
CA ILE A 153 11.41 -8.17 -14.25
C ILE A 153 11.53 -6.67 -14.50
N ILE A 154 10.40 -6.00 -14.73
CA ILE A 154 10.29 -4.55 -14.72
C ILE A 154 9.53 -4.17 -13.44
N ALA A 155 10.28 -3.67 -12.46
CA ALA A 155 9.73 -3.26 -11.17
C ALA A 155 9.43 -1.75 -11.16
N HIS A 156 8.56 -1.32 -10.24
CA HIS A 156 8.23 0.09 -10.08
C HIS A 156 9.35 0.85 -9.35
N VAL A 157 9.21 1.22 -8.09
CA VAL A 157 10.17 2.06 -7.35
C VAL A 157 11.05 1.20 -6.45
N ALA A 158 12.36 1.33 -6.55
CA ALA A 158 13.34 0.48 -5.86
C ALA A 158 13.23 0.52 -4.31
N GLY A 159 12.81 1.65 -3.73
CA GLY A 159 12.71 1.85 -2.28
C GLY A 159 11.38 1.41 -1.67
N THR A 160 10.35 1.10 -2.48
CA THR A 160 9.06 0.68 -1.95
C THR A 160 9.05 -0.78 -1.51
N SER A 161 8.46 -1.07 -0.35
CA SER A 161 8.36 -2.46 0.15
C SER A 161 7.62 -3.37 -0.82
N SER A 162 6.57 -2.87 -1.50
CA SER A 162 5.81 -3.65 -2.49
C SER A 162 6.65 -4.06 -3.71
N ALA A 163 7.53 -3.17 -4.24
CA ALA A 163 8.43 -3.51 -5.34
C ALA A 163 9.46 -4.57 -4.94
N ILE A 164 10.05 -4.38 -3.77
CA ILE A 164 11.05 -5.29 -3.21
C ILE A 164 10.44 -6.68 -3.02
N GLU A 165 9.33 -6.77 -2.30
CA GLU A 165 8.71 -8.04 -1.95
C GLU A 165 8.17 -8.81 -3.15
N ARG A 166 7.55 -8.13 -4.14
CA ARG A 166 7.07 -8.78 -5.37
C ARG A 166 8.22 -9.33 -6.19
N SER A 167 9.30 -8.56 -6.34
CA SER A 167 10.50 -9.00 -7.07
C SER A 167 11.20 -10.17 -6.36
N GLU A 168 11.39 -10.07 -5.04
CA GLU A 168 12.04 -11.12 -4.26
C GLU A 168 11.20 -12.41 -4.23
N GLY A 169 9.88 -12.29 -4.08
CA GLY A 169 8.96 -13.43 -4.12
C GLY A 169 9.01 -14.16 -5.47
N PHE A 170 9.03 -13.41 -6.57
CA PHE A 170 9.18 -13.94 -7.92
C PHE A 170 10.53 -14.67 -8.10
N ILE A 171 11.64 -13.99 -7.76
CA ILE A 171 12.99 -14.55 -7.91
C ILE A 171 13.16 -15.83 -7.05
N ALA A 172 12.72 -15.79 -5.79
CA ALA A 172 12.80 -16.93 -4.89
C ALA A 172 12.03 -18.14 -5.44
N ARG A 173 10.82 -17.89 -5.98
CA ARG A 173 9.97 -18.95 -6.55
C ARG A 173 10.59 -19.54 -7.81
N MET A 174 11.12 -18.71 -8.72
CA MET A 174 11.81 -19.16 -9.92
C MET A 174 13.00 -20.05 -9.55
N LYS A 175 13.84 -19.60 -8.62
CA LYS A 175 14.99 -20.34 -8.14
C LYS A 175 14.62 -21.70 -7.50
N GLU A 176 13.52 -21.75 -6.74
CA GLU A 176 13.08 -22.94 -6.03
C GLU A 176 12.48 -23.99 -6.96
N LYS A 177 11.59 -23.57 -7.88
CA LYS A 177 10.76 -24.51 -8.65
C LYS A 177 11.10 -24.63 -10.13
N TYR A 178 11.76 -23.61 -10.68
CA TYR A 178 12.01 -23.51 -12.12
C TYR A 178 13.49 -23.25 -12.42
N PRO A 179 14.40 -24.17 -12.04
CA PRO A 179 15.86 -23.94 -12.13
C PRO A 179 16.36 -23.76 -13.58
N ASP A 180 15.57 -24.20 -14.57
CA ASP A 180 15.88 -23.99 -16.00
C ASP A 180 15.46 -22.61 -16.53
N ILE A 181 14.85 -21.75 -15.67
CA ILE A 181 14.56 -20.36 -15.97
C ILE A 181 15.66 -19.47 -15.40
N GLN A 182 16.31 -18.72 -16.28
CA GLN A 182 17.24 -17.66 -15.87
C GLN A 182 16.46 -16.35 -15.67
N VAL A 183 16.43 -15.82 -14.45
CA VAL A 183 15.88 -14.50 -14.16
C VAL A 183 16.94 -13.44 -14.41
N LEU A 184 16.66 -12.48 -15.28
CA LEU A 184 17.53 -11.35 -15.57
C LEU A 184 17.52 -10.33 -14.40
N PRO A 185 18.55 -9.46 -14.31
CA PRO A 185 18.57 -8.40 -13.30
C PRO A 185 17.32 -7.51 -13.38
N VAL A 186 16.76 -7.19 -12.21
CA VAL A 186 15.57 -6.32 -12.10
C VAL A 186 15.87 -4.94 -12.69
N GLN A 187 14.96 -4.43 -13.54
CA GLN A 187 14.98 -3.06 -14.01
C GLN A 187 13.87 -2.27 -13.35
N TYR A 188 14.13 -1.03 -12.99
CA TYR A 188 13.17 -0.16 -12.31
C TYR A 188 12.66 0.93 -13.26
N SER A 189 11.34 1.12 -13.29
CA SER A 189 10.64 2.06 -14.16
C SER A 189 10.04 3.26 -13.44
N ASP A 190 10.28 3.39 -12.13
CA ASP A 190 9.66 4.43 -11.30
C ASP A 190 8.11 4.40 -11.33
N GLY A 191 7.52 3.27 -11.71
CA GLY A 191 6.08 3.13 -11.91
C GLY A 191 5.54 3.82 -13.17
N ASP A 192 6.41 4.45 -13.98
CA ASP A 192 6.06 5.16 -15.20
C ASP A 192 5.92 4.18 -16.39
N PRO A 193 4.76 4.15 -17.10
CA PRO A 193 4.55 3.24 -18.23
C PRO A 193 5.51 3.46 -19.39
N GLN A 194 5.90 4.73 -19.68
CA GLN A 194 6.83 5.01 -20.78
C GLN A 194 8.23 4.51 -20.45
N LYS A 195 8.73 4.79 -19.23
CA LYS A 195 10.02 4.24 -18.78
C LYS A 195 10.00 2.71 -18.74
N ALA A 196 8.88 2.11 -18.35
CA ALA A 196 8.73 0.66 -18.35
C ALA A 196 8.79 0.09 -19.77
N MET A 197 8.16 0.74 -20.73
CA MET A 197 8.23 0.39 -22.16
C MET A 197 9.68 0.48 -22.67
N ASP A 198 10.36 1.60 -22.42
CA ASP A 198 11.75 1.81 -22.87
C ASP A 198 12.68 0.74 -22.26
N LYS A 199 12.58 0.48 -20.94
CA LYS A 199 13.34 -0.59 -20.26
C LYS A 199 13.05 -1.98 -20.80
N THR A 200 11.81 -2.23 -21.21
CA THR A 200 11.40 -3.51 -21.80
C THR A 200 12.02 -3.67 -23.18
N ILE A 201 11.99 -2.64 -24.03
CA ILE A 201 12.64 -2.63 -25.36
C ILE A 201 14.14 -2.88 -25.21
N ASP A 202 14.82 -2.15 -24.32
CA ASP A 202 16.25 -2.33 -24.04
C ASP A 202 16.56 -3.77 -23.61
N MET A 203 15.72 -4.34 -22.72
CA MET A 203 15.89 -5.70 -22.21
C MET A 203 15.73 -6.74 -23.33
N ILE A 204 14.74 -6.60 -24.20
CA ILE A 204 14.50 -7.48 -25.37
C ILE A 204 15.67 -7.37 -26.36
N GLN A 205 16.14 -6.15 -26.66
CA GLN A 205 17.28 -5.94 -27.58
C GLN A 205 18.57 -6.57 -27.06
N ALA A 206 18.80 -6.46 -25.74
CA ALA A 206 19.97 -7.07 -25.10
C ALA A 206 19.85 -8.60 -24.94
N ASN A 207 18.65 -9.15 -24.96
CA ASN A 207 18.37 -10.56 -24.79
C ASN A 207 17.30 -11.02 -25.80
N PRO A 208 17.70 -11.24 -27.08
CA PRO A 208 16.73 -11.62 -28.14
C PRO A 208 16.02 -12.96 -27.90
N ASP A 209 16.55 -13.78 -26.98
CA ASP A 209 16.00 -15.08 -26.57
C ASP A 209 15.18 -14.99 -25.27
N ILE A 210 14.80 -13.78 -24.82
CA ILE A 210 13.92 -13.61 -23.66
C ILE A 210 12.53 -14.19 -23.96
N ALA A 211 12.03 -15.03 -23.03
CA ALA A 211 10.79 -15.74 -23.21
C ALA A 211 9.57 -15.04 -22.58
N GLY A 212 9.80 -14.20 -21.57
CA GLY A 212 8.73 -13.49 -20.90
C GLY A 212 9.22 -12.41 -19.95
N ILE A 213 8.33 -11.48 -19.58
CA ILE A 213 8.65 -10.35 -18.69
C ILE A 213 7.52 -10.14 -17.69
N TYR A 214 7.89 -9.97 -16.43
CA TYR A 214 6.99 -9.66 -15.32
C TYR A 214 7.02 -8.16 -14.98
N GLY A 215 5.87 -7.47 -15.10
CA GLY A 215 5.66 -6.12 -14.58
C GLY A 215 5.10 -6.16 -13.17
N THR A 216 5.70 -5.45 -12.21
CA THR A 216 5.35 -5.61 -10.80
C THR A 216 4.18 -4.76 -10.31
N ASN A 217 3.75 -3.74 -11.08
CA ASN A 217 2.60 -2.88 -10.80
C ASN A 217 1.87 -2.48 -12.09
N GLU A 218 0.83 -1.65 -11.97
CA GLU A 218 0.03 -1.15 -13.09
C GLU A 218 0.92 -0.51 -14.17
N GLY A 219 1.71 0.51 -13.80
CA GLY A 219 2.55 1.23 -14.77
C GLY A 219 3.62 0.35 -15.42
N SER A 220 4.30 -0.49 -14.64
CA SER A 220 5.28 -1.44 -15.16
C SER A 220 4.64 -2.44 -16.12
N THR A 221 3.46 -2.97 -15.80
CA THR A 221 2.76 -3.95 -16.63
C THR A 221 2.26 -3.33 -17.94
N LEU A 222 1.69 -2.13 -17.89
CA LEU A 222 1.25 -1.39 -19.07
C LEU A 222 2.43 -1.10 -20.00
N GLY A 223 3.57 -0.67 -19.44
CA GLY A 223 4.78 -0.43 -20.24
C GLY A 223 5.32 -1.70 -20.90
N VAL A 224 5.35 -2.82 -20.16
CA VAL A 224 5.72 -4.13 -20.73
C VAL A 224 4.77 -4.50 -21.87
N ALA A 225 3.46 -4.40 -21.67
CA ALA A 225 2.47 -4.75 -22.69
C ALA A 225 2.54 -3.86 -23.93
N ASN A 226 2.91 -2.59 -23.79
CA ASN A 226 3.06 -1.65 -24.92
C ASN A 226 4.37 -1.86 -25.71
N ALA A 227 5.36 -2.55 -25.13
CA ALA A 227 6.66 -2.81 -25.77
C ALA A 227 6.67 -4.07 -26.64
N ILE A 228 5.70 -4.97 -26.47
CA ILE A 228 5.57 -6.27 -27.17
C ILE A 228 4.53 -6.15 -28.30
#